data_ee3e9f9c6e54b35d5d2ff5dffb3f7328
#
_entry.id   ee3e9f9c6e54b35d5d2ff5dffb3f7328
#
_cell.length_a   1.000
_cell.length_b   1.000
_cell.length_c   1.000
_cell.angle_alpha   90.00
_cell.angle_beta   90.00
_cell.angle_gamma   90.00
#
_symmetry.space_group_name_H-M   'P 1'
#
loop_
_entity.id
_entity.type
_entity.pdbx_description
1 polymer ?
#
loop_
_entity_poly.entity_id
_entity_poly.type
_entity_poly.pdbx_seq_one_letter_code
_entity_poly.pdbx_strand_id
1 'polypeptide(L)'
;RLRRKESVCMEPGFIDLTAENIADQHLCCIIRSKKPHPGVEAKRRWLVDRLPEGHVFRKLDVKEKVFIEYAPLETAWVPVEGDNYLYLYCLWVAGAYKGKGYGRALMEHCLADARDRGKSGICMLGAEKQKAWLSDQSFARKYGFETVDETGYGYTLLARSFDGTLPRFTDQARAGTIGEKALTVYYSDQCPYVANSLEIIRQVCGEAGAPYSLVPVDTLEKAKALPCVFNNYAVFYGGAFQTVNLLDAASLRRLLKR
;
A
#
# COMPACT_ATOMS: atom_id res chain seq x y z
N ARG A 1 -14.29 51.30 -16.90
CA ARG A 1 -13.35 50.19 -17.19
C ARG A 1 -13.03 49.46 -15.88
N LEU A 2 -13.73 48.37 -15.59
CA LEU A 2 -13.47 47.45 -14.47
C LEU A 2 -12.28 46.55 -14.84
N ARG A 3 -11.17 46.69 -14.12
CA ARG A 3 -10.07 45.77 -14.20
C ARG A 3 -10.52 44.44 -13.57
N ARG A 4 -10.66 43.40 -14.39
CA ARG A 4 -10.74 42.02 -13.89
C ARG A 4 -9.43 41.75 -13.14
N LYS A 5 -9.53 41.49 -11.84
CA LYS A 5 -8.44 40.85 -11.09
C LYS A 5 -8.26 39.43 -11.65
N GLU A 6 -7.26 39.22 -12.45
CA GLU A 6 -6.79 37.86 -12.74
C GLU A 6 -6.26 37.28 -11.44
N SER A 7 -7.03 36.41 -10.86
CA SER A 7 -6.59 35.53 -9.80
C SER A 7 -5.58 34.57 -10.46
N VAL A 8 -4.31 34.79 -10.23
CA VAL A 8 -3.26 33.81 -10.54
C VAL A 8 -3.54 32.60 -9.65
N CYS A 9 -4.22 31.60 -10.19
CA CYS A 9 -4.41 30.32 -9.55
C CYS A 9 -3.03 29.63 -9.53
N MET A 10 -2.29 29.79 -8.43
CA MET A 10 -1.04 29.07 -8.24
C MET A 10 -1.36 27.58 -8.31
N GLU A 11 -0.63 26.83 -9.15
CA GLU A 11 -0.76 25.38 -9.16
C GLU A 11 -0.42 24.82 -7.76
N PRO A 12 -1.20 23.86 -7.24
CA PRO A 12 -0.99 23.33 -5.91
C PRO A 12 0.39 22.62 -5.85
N GLY A 13 1.15 22.94 -4.81
CA GLY A 13 2.46 22.33 -4.56
C GLY A 13 2.33 20.92 -3.97
N PHE A 14 3.44 20.19 -3.95
CA PHE A 14 3.55 18.94 -3.17
C PHE A 14 3.97 19.24 -1.74
N ILE A 15 3.43 18.47 -0.80
CA ILE A 15 3.81 18.49 0.61
C ILE A 15 4.18 17.08 1.07
N ASP A 16 5.17 16.99 1.95
CA ASP A 16 5.50 15.77 2.67
C ASP A 16 4.81 15.81 4.03
N LEU A 17 4.24 14.68 4.45
CA LEU A 17 3.67 14.57 5.77
C LEU A 17 4.78 14.45 6.81
N THR A 18 4.63 15.22 7.88
CA THR A 18 5.52 15.24 9.04
C THR A 18 4.69 15.09 10.32
N ALA A 19 5.35 14.88 11.44
CA ALA A 19 4.67 14.81 12.73
C ALA A 19 3.89 16.10 13.05
N GLU A 20 4.38 17.26 12.58
CA GLU A 20 3.79 18.58 12.84
C GLU A 20 2.54 18.83 11.97
N ASN A 21 2.49 18.34 10.72
CA ASN A 21 1.41 18.67 9.80
C ASN A 21 0.38 17.55 9.60
N ILE A 22 0.69 16.32 9.98
CA ILE A 22 -0.14 15.14 9.70
C ILE A 22 -1.53 15.21 10.34
N ALA A 23 -1.68 15.97 11.44
CA ALA A 23 -2.95 16.15 12.11
C ALA A 23 -3.98 16.87 11.23
N ASP A 24 -3.53 17.87 10.47
CA ASP A 24 -4.38 18.75 9.67
C ASP A 24 -4.49 18.28 8.19
N GLN A 25 -3.69 17.32 7.79
CA GLN A 25 -3.67 16.83 6.42
C GLN A 25 -4.60 15.63 6.22
N HIS A 26 -5.27 15.56 5.08
CA HIS A 26 -5.97 14.34 4.72
C HIS A 26 -4.97 13.25 4.33
N LEU A 27 -5.22 12.06 4.81
CA LEU A 27 -4.45 10.87 4.54
C LEU A 27 -5.19 10.03 3.51
N CYS A 28 -4.64 9.88 2.30
CA CYS A 28 -5.04 8.80 1.41
C CYS A 28 -6.48 8.78 0.88
N CYS A 29 -6.96 7.56 0.68
CA CYS A 29 -8.08 7.20 -0.17
C CYS A 29 -9.47 7.58 0.34
N ILE A 30 -9.72 7.69 1.63
CA ILE A 30 -11.05 8.05 2.19
C ILE A 30 -11.11 9.55 2.45
N ILE A 31 -11.47 10.32 1.45
CA ILE A 31 -11.46 11.78 1.53
C ILE A 31 -12.83 12.36 1.95
N ARG A 32 -13.92 11.64 1.67
CA ARG A 32 -15.27 12.22 1.70
C ARG A 32 -16.10 11.86 2.93
N SER A 33 -15.49 11.38 4.00
CA SER A 33 -16.22 11.15 5.24
C SER A 33 -16.48 12.48 5.96
N LYS A 34 -17.73 12.80 6.20
CA LYS A 34 -18.12 13.94 7.08
C LYS A 34 -17.94 13.60 8.57
N LYS A 35 -17.71 12.34 8.89
CA LYS A 35 -17.48 11.83 10.25
C LYS A 35 -16.06 11.29 10.36
N PRO A 36 -15.45 11.33 11.54
CA PRO A 36 -14.18 10.63 11.78
C PRO A 36 -14.29 9.17 11.31
N HIS A 37 -13.33 8.74 10.50
CA HIS A 37 -13.30 7.37 9.99
C HIS A 37 -12.24 6.57 10.75
N PRO A 38 -12.58 5.45 11.42
CA PRO A 38 -11.65 4.73 12.29
C PRO A 38 -10.39 4.27 11.55
N GLY A 39 -10.50 3.86 10.28
CA GLY A 39 -9.34 3.48 9.47
C GLY A 39 -8.42 4.65 9.13
N VAL A 40 -8.95 5.88 8.99
CA VAL A 40 -8.12 7.08 8.77
C VAL A 40 -7.33 7.41 10.03
N GLU A 41 -7.97 7.33 11.19
CA GLU A 41 -7.29 7.59 12.47
C GLU A 41 -6.28 6.49 12.81
N ALA A 42 -6.55 5.22 12.48
CA ALA A 42 -5.61 4.12 12.62
C ALA A 42 -4.38 4.35 11.71
N LYS A 43 -4.60 4.68 10.43
CA LYS A 43 -3.51 5.04 9.49
C LYS A 43 -2.70 6.23 9.99
N ARG A 44 -3.33 7.25 10.55
CA ARG A 44 -2.65 8.43 11.07
C ARG A 44 -1.68 8.06 12.18
N ARG A 45 -2.13 7.29 13.18
CA ARG A 45 -1.28 6.78 14.27
C ARG A 45 -0.15 5.92 13.72
N TRP A 46 -0.48 4.96 12.86
CA TRP A 46 0.52 4.08 12.25
C TRP A 46 1.60 4.86 11.50
N LEU A 47 1.20 5.88 10.72
CA LEU A 47 2.14 6.68 9.95
C LEU A 47 3.03 7.57 10.84
N VAL A 48 2.48 8.18 11.89
CA VAL A 48 3.26 8.96 12.87
C VAL A 48 4.41 8.13 13.44
N ASP A 49 4.14 6.87 13.79
CA ASP A 49 5.16 5.96 14.32
C ASP A 49 6.20 5.55 13.26
N ARG A 50 5.85 5.60 11.98
CA ARG A 50 6.74 5.18 10.86
C ARG A 50 7.58 6.32 10.30
N LEU A 51 7.14 7.57 10.43
CA LEU A 51 7.89 8.74 9.93
C LEU A 51 9.35 8.78 10.43
N PRO A 52 9.65 8.55 11.73
CA PRO A 52 11.03 8.51 12.22
C PRO A 52 11.89 7.39 11.63
N GLU A 53 11.26 6.35 11.08
CA GLU A 53 11.93 5.22 10.43
C GLU A 53 12.27 5.49 8.95
N GLY A 54 12.02 6.72 8.48
CA GLY A 54 12.27 7.14 7.10
C GLY A 54 11.12 6.90 6.13
N HIS A 55 9.93 6.57 6.65
CA HIS A 55 8.71 6.46 5.86
C HIS A 55 8.31 7.81 5.28
N VAL A 56 7.94 7.83 4.01
CA VAL A 56 7.54 9.04 3.28
C VAL A 56 6.11 8.91 2.79
N PHE A 57 5.31 9.92 3.08
CA PHE A 57 4.01 10.13 2.46
C PHE A 57 4.00 11.52 1.85
N ARG A 58 4.12 11.58 0.51
CA ARG A 58 4.12 12.83 -0.26
C ARG A 58 2.82 12.97 -1.04
N LYS A 59 2.16 14.10 -0.91
CA LYS A 59 0.88 14.37 -1.58
C LYS A 59 0.86 15.73 -2.26
N LEU A 60 0.00 15.90 -3.26
CA LEU A 60 -0.38 17.22 -3.74
C LEU A 60 -1.20 17.94 -2.68
N ASP A 61 -1.00 19.24 -2.50
CA ASP A 61 -1.75 20.05 -1.52
C ASP A 61 -3.18 20.33 -2.01
N VAL A 62 -3.94 19.25 -2.10
CA VAL A 62 -5.35 19.24 -2.50
C VAL A 62 -6.11 18.21 -1.66
N LYS A 63 -7.44 18.29 -1.69
CA LYS A 63 -8.33 17.31 -1.01
C LYS A 63 -8.52 16.01 -1.78
N GLU A 64 -7.88 15.84 -2.92
CA GLU A 64 -8.02 14.66 -3.79
C GLU A 64 -6.84 13.69 -3.59
N LYS A 65 -7.04 12.46 -4.11
CA LYS A 65 -6.04 11.38 -4.02
C LYS A 65 -4.93 11.58 -5.05
N VAL A 66 -3.91 12.31 -4.70
CA VAL A 66 -2.70 12.49 -5.50
C VAL A 66 -1.52 12.37 -4.56
N PHE A 67 -0.96 11.16 -4.43
CA PHE A 67 0.09 10.89 -3.46
C PHE A 67 0.94 9.69 -3.85
N ILE A 68 2.11 9.61 -3.21
CA ILE A 68 3.00 8.46 -3.18
C ILE A 68 3.37 8.15 -1.73
N GLU A 69 3.52 6.85 -1.43
CA GLU A 69 3.91 6.37 -0.11
C GLU A 69 4.97 5.29 -0.25
N TYR A 70 6.11 5.47 0.42
CA TYR A 70 7.23 4.53 0.40
C TYR A 70 8.06 4.59 1.68
N ALA A 71 8.87 3.58 1.93
CA ALA A 71 9.74 3.49 3.11
C ALA A 71 11.04 2.77 2.78
N PRO A 72 12.10 2.90 3.60
CA PRO A 72 13.23 1.98 3.55
C PRO A 72 12.74 0.54 3.66
N LEU A 73 13.26 -0.36 2.82
CA LEU A 73 12.82 -1.76 2.81
C LEU A 73 13.10 -2.44 4.15
N GLU A 74 14.14 -2.02 4.83
CA GLU A 74 14.56 -2.53 6.13
C GLU A 74 13.47 -2.31 7.20
N THR A 75 12.74 -1.20 7.11
CA THR A 75 11.63 -0.84 8.03
C THR A 75 10.25 -1.01 7.41
N ALA A 76 10.18 -1.44 6.16
CA ALA A 76 8.91 -1.68 5.50
C ALA A 76 8.23 -2.94 6.03
N TRP A 77 6.96 -2.83 6.37
CA TRP A 77 6.15 -3.91 6.93
C TRP A 77 5.64 -4.85 5.84
N VAL A 78 6.58 -5.47 5.16
CA VAL A 78 6.32 -6.40 4.05
C VAL A 78 7.32 -7.57 4.09
N PRO A 79 6.95 -8.77 3.67
CA PRO A 79 7.81 -9.95 3.68
C PRO A 79 8.74 -9.98 2.45
N VAL A 80 9.48 -8.91 2.31
CA VAL A 80 10.51 -8.71 1.27
C VAL A 80 11.82 -8.38 1.96
N GLU A 81 12.89 -8.94 1.48
CA GLU A 81 14.26 -8.70 1.93
C GLU A 81 15.13 -8.22 0.77
N GLY A 82 16.18 -7.50 1.11
CA GLY A 82 17.13 -6.93 0.18
C GLY A 82 17.82 -5.74 0.83
N ASP A 83 19.08 -5.55 0.51
CA ASP A 83 19.87 -4.49 1.13
C ASP A 83 19.63 -3.15 0.45
N ASN A 84 19.39 -2.14 1.28
CA ASN A 84 19.41 -0.74 0.91
C ASN A 84 18.42 -0.35 -0.21
N TYR A 85 17.20 -0.89 -0.16
CA TYR A 85 16.12 -0.55 -1.10
C TYR A 85 15.11 0.43 -0.47
N LEU A 86 14.31 1.11 -1.31
CA LEU A 86 13.02 1.66 -0.91
C LEU A 86 11.91 0.70 -1.34
N TYR A 87 10.88 0.54 -0.50
CA TYR A 87 9.66 -0.16 -0.83
C TYR A 87 8.54 0.83 -1.12
N LEU A 88 7.98 0.78 -2.33
CA LEU A 88 6.86 1.60 -2.76
C LEU A 88 5.54 0.90 -2.40
N TYR A 89 4.84 1.42 -1.38
CA TYR A 89 3.55 0.91 -0.95
C TYR A 89 2.42 1.28 -1.90
N CYS A 90 2.36 2.57 -2.27
CA CYS A 90 1.25 3.09 -3.06
C CYS A 90 1.65 4.33 -3.85
N LEU A 91 1.17 4.41 -5.09
CA LEU A 91 1.13 5.62 -5.90
C LEU A 91 -0.26 5.73 -6.50
N TRP A 92 -0.93 6.85 -6.25
CA TRP A 92 -2.28 7.05 -6.74
C TRP A 92 -2.52 8.49 -7.23
N VAL A 93 -3.14 8.60 -8.39
CA VAL A 93 -3.63 9.86 -8.95
C VAL A 93 -5.07 9.64 -9.40
N ALA A 94 -6.02 10.34 -8.80
CA ALA A 94 -7.44 10.14 -9.04
C ALA A 94 -8.12 11.32 -9.74
N GLY A 95 -9.24 11.01 -10.40
CA GLY A 95 -10.19 11.99 -10.89
C GLY A 95 -9.60 13.00 -11.87
N ALA A 96 -9.90 14.26 -11.64
CA ALA A 96 -9.52 15.40 -12.49
C ALA A 96 -8.00 15.68 -12.53
N TYR A 97 -7.20 14.97 -11.75
CA TYR A 97 -5.74 15.12 -11.70
C TYR A 97 -5.00 14.13 -12.63
N LYS A 98 -5.69 13.15 -13.19
CA LYS A 98 -5.12 12.23 -14.17
C LYS A 98 -4.70 12.98 -15.46
N GLY A 99 -3.62 12.52 -16.09
CA GLY A 99 -3.13 13.10 -17.35
C GLY A 99 -2.39 14.43 -17.22
N LYS A 100 -2.25 14.98 -16.01
CA LYS A 100 -1.62 16.28 -15.75
C LYS A 100 -0.15 16.20 -15.31
N GLY A 101 0.47 15.03 -15.40
CA GLY A 101 1.89 14.84 -15.03
C GLY A 101 2.14 14.55 -13.55
N TYR A 102 1.15 14.62 -12.66
CA TYR A 102 1.38 14.45 -11.21
C TYR A 102 1.91 13.07 -10.83
N GLY A 103 1.45 12.00 -11.47
CA GLY A 103 2.00 10.65 -11.23
C GLY A 103 3.48 10.57 -11.62
N ARG A 104 3.85 11.24 -12.72
CA ARG A 104 5.24 11.38 -13.16
C ARG A 104 6.06 12.10 -12.09
N ALA A 105 5.61 13.28 -11.66
CA ALA A 105 6.32 14.08 -10.66
C ALA A 105 6.51 13.31 -9.34
N LEU A 106 5.51 12.55 -8.89
CA LEU A 106 5.60 11.71 -7.68
C LEU A 106 6.61 10.57 -7.85
N MET A 107 6.62 9.88 -8.98
CA MET A 107 7.57 8.79 -9.24
C MET A 107 9.00 9.33 -9.39
N GLU A 108 9.18 10.43 -10.13
CA GLU A 108 10.49 11.09 -10.30
C GLU A 108 11.04 11.57 -8.96
N HIS A 109 10.20 12.10 -8.07
CA HIS A 109 10.58 12.43 -6.69
C HIS A 109 11.08 11.20 -5.93
N CYS A 110 10.34 10.10 -5.93
CA CYS A 110 10.75 8.88 -5.25
C CYS A 110 12.08 8.34 -5.81
N LEU A 111 12.27 8.39 -7.12
CA LEU A 111 13.53 7.99 -7.77
C LEU A 111 14.70 8.90 -7.39
N ALA A 112 14.48 10.21 -7.28
CA ALA A 112 15.49 11.16 -6.84
C ALA A 112 15.85 10.93 -5.38
N ASP A 113 14.84 10.85 -4.49
CA ASP A 113 15.04 10.59 -3.07
C ASP A 113 15.80 9.27 -2.81
N ALA A 114 15.49 8.22 -3.57
CA ALA A 114 16.23 6.97 -3.48
C ALA A 114 17.72 7.13 -3.83
N ARG A 115 18.03 7.90 -4.86
CA ARG A 115 19.43 8.19 -5.23
C ARG A 115 20.15 9.08 -4.22
N ASP A 116 19.46 10.13 -3.75
CA ASP A 116 20.01 11.07 -2.77
C ASP A 116 20.31 10.38 -1.43
N ARG A 117 19.53 9.37 -1.07
CA ARG A 117 19.77 8.49 0.09
C ARG A 117 20.79 7.37 -0.19
N GLY A 118 21.36 7.30 -1.39
CA GLY A 118 22.31 6.24 -1.77
C GLY A 118 21.68 4.84 -1.77
N LYS A 119 20.38 4.73 -2.08
CA LYS A 119 19.69 3.44 -2.14
C LYS A 119 20.10 2.64 -3.37
N SER A 120 20.12 1.31 -3.23
CA SER A 120 20.39 0.37 -4.33
C SER A 120 19.26 0.28 -5.35
N GLY A 121 18.06 0.72 -4.98
CA GLY A 121 16.91 0.72 -5.86
C GLY A 121 15.57 0.93 -5.16
N ILE A 122 14.50 0.70 -5.91
CA ILE A 122 13.12 0.75 -5.43
C ILE A 122 12.42 -0.54 -5.83
N CYS A 123 11.64 -1.13 -4.93
CA CYS A 123 10.82 -2.31 -5.23
C CYS A 123 9.35 -2.10 -4.81
N MET A 124 8.47 -2.92 -5.37
CA MET A 124 7.03 -2.91 -5.07
C MET A 124 6.39 -4.26 -5.34
N LEU A 125 5.30 -4.55 -4.66
CA LEU A 125 4.49 -5.73 -4.93
C LEU A 125 3.76 -5.58 -6.26
N GLY A 126 3.88 -6.59 -7.09
CA GLY A 126 3.16 -6.77 -8.33
C GLY A 126 2.44 -8.13 -8.39
N ALA A 127 1.88 -8.45 -9.54
CA ALA A 127 1.27 -9.74 -9.82
C ALA A 127 1.38 -10.05 -11.31
N GLU A 128 1.24 -11.32 -11.71
CA GLU A 128 1.20 -11.73 -13.13
C GLU A 128 0.17 -10.94 -13.93
N LYS A 129 -0.99 -10.70 -13.31
CA LYS A 129 -2.05 -9.82 -13.85
C LYS A 129 -2.34 -8.71 -12.85
N GLN A 130 -2.53 -7.48 -13.35
CA GLN A 130 -2.85 -6.33 -12.50
C GLN A 130 -3.99 -6.63 -11.53
N LYS A 131 -3.77 -6.37 -10.25
CA LYS A 131 -4.77 -6.50 -9.18
C LYS A 131 -5.32 -5.13 -8.79
N ALA A 132 -6.58 -5.09 -8.38
CA ALA A 132 -7.29 -3.84 -8.08
C ALA A 132 -6.66 -3.01 -6.96
N TRP A 133 -6.00 -3.65 -6.00
CA TRP A 133 -5.43 -3.01 -4.81
C TRP A 133 -3.91 -2.85 -4.86
N LEU A 134 -3.31 -3.11 -6.02
CA LEU A 134 -1.88 -2.86 -6.26
C LEU A 134 -1.70 -1.64 -7.15
N SER A 135 -0.60 -0.91 -6.95
CA SER A 135 -0.18 0.18 -7.82
C SER A 135 -0.05 -0.29 -9.26
N ASP A 136 -0.27 0.62 -10.22
CA ASP A 136 -0.25 0.29 -11.64
C ASP A 136 1.16 -0.14 -12.08
N GLN A 137 1.29 -1.43 -12.41
CA GLN A 137 2.54 -2.04 -12.83
C GLN A 137 2.99 -1.52 -14.21
N SER A 138 2.03 -1.25 -15.11
CA SER A 138 2.36 -0.73 -16.44
C SER A 138 2.99 0.66 -16.36
N PHE A 139 2.53 1.46 -15.38
CA PHE A 139 3.13 2.74 -15.08
C PHE A 139 4.54 2.58 -14.50
N ALA A 140 4.74 1.70 -13.50
CA ALA A 140 6.05 1.45 -12.91
C ALA A 140 7.07 0.95 -13.96
N ARG A 141 6.66 0.05 -14.85
CA ARG A 141 7.54 -0.46 -15.93
C ARG A 141 8.07 0.64 -16.86
N LYS A 142 7.34 1.73 -17.09
CA LYS A 142 7.82 2.90 -17.85
C LYS A 142 9.00 3.61 -17.18
N TYR A 143 9.19 3.36 -15.88
CA TYR A 143 10.32 3.88 -15.10
C TYR A 143 11.40 2.82 -14.85
N GLY A 144 11.42 1.74 -15.62
CA GLY A 144 12.44 0.71 -15.56
C GLY A 144 12.28 -0.29 -14.41
N PHE A 145 11.06 -0.44 -13.86
CA PHE A 145 10.77 -1.55 -12.96
C PHE A 145 10.60 -2.84 -13.76
N GLU A 146 11.30 -3.87 -13.35
CA GLU A 146 11.25 -5.20 -13.94
C GLU A 146 10.84 -6.23 -12.90
N THR A 147 10.31 -7.38 -13.33
CA THR A 147 10.06 -8.50 -12.44
C THR A 147 11.39 -9.11 -12.03
N VAL A 148 11.68 -9.12 -10.73
CA VAL A 148 12.94 -9.62 -10.18
C VAL A 148 12.75 -10.88 -9.36
N ASP A 149 11.52 -11.14 -8.91
CA ASP A 149 11.16 -12.32 -8.14
C ASP A 149 9.66 -12.64 -8.29
N GLU A 150 9.27 -13.89 -8.02
CA GLU A 150 7.88 -14.34 -8.16
C GLU A 150 7.52 -15.42 -7.14
N THR A 151 6.22 -15.56 -6.88
CA THR A 151 5.68 -16.65 -6.06
C THR A 151 4.99 -17.69 -6.94
N GLY A 152 4.87 -18.92 -6.44
CA GLY A 152 4.13 -19.98 -7.13
C GLY A 152 2.60 -19.77 -7.19
N TYR A 153 2.08 -18.65 -6.67
CA TYR A 153 0.65 -18.35 -6.60
C TYR A 153 0.27 -16.98 -7.22
N GLY A 154 1.05 -16.52 -8.22
CA GLY A 154 0.67 -15.45 -9.13
C GLY A 154 0.97 -14.03 -8.68
N TYR A 155 1.92 -13.84 -7.76
CA TYR A 155 2.43 -12.53 -7.37
C TYR A 155 3.90 -12.39 -7.72
N THR A 156 4.30 -11.17 -8.03
CA THR A 156 5.67 -10.83 -8.47
C THR A 156 6.21 -9.69 -7.63
N LEU A 157 7.53 -9.63 -7.50
CA LEU A 157 8.24 -8.48 -6.99
C LEU A 157 8.78 -7.70 -8.16
N LEU A 158 8.40 -6.45 -8.27
CA LEU A 158 8.94 -5.53 -9.26
C LEU A 158 10.04 -4.70 -8.59
N ALA A 159 11.15 -4.50 -9.27
CA ALA A 159 12.20 -3.61 -8.80
C ALA A 159 12.85 -2.84 -9.94
N ARG A 160 13.32 -1.65 -9.62
CA ARG A 160 14.29 -0.89 -10.39
C ARG A 160 15.58 -0.83 -9.59
N SER A 161 16.58 -1.59 -9.99
CA SER A 161 17.92 -1.55 -9.41
C SER A 161 18.75 -0.41 -10.01
N PHE A 162 19.62 0.18 -9.18
CA PHE A 162 20.60 1.18 -9.60
C PHE A 162 22.03 0.64 -9.66
N ASP A 163 22.30 -0.48 -8.99
CA ASP A 163 23.64 -1.06 -8.81
C ASP A 163 23.71 -2.55 -9.16
N GLY A 164 22.61 -3.14 -9.61
CA GLY A 164 22.52 -4.54 -9.99
C GLY A 164 22.17 -5.50 -8.84
N THR A 165 22.14 -5.05 -7.58
CA THR A 165 21.58 -5.86 -6.47
C THR A 165 20.08 -5.99 -6.62
N LEU A 166 19.50 -7.10 -6.18
CA LEU A 166 18.06 -7.36 -6.33
C LEU A 166 17.44 -7.77 -5.00
N PRO A 167 16.27 -7.23 -4.66
CA PRO A 167 15.46 -7.67 -3.54
C PRO A 167 14.73 -8.96 -3.90
N ARG A 168 14.27 -9.71 -2.89
CA ARG A 168 13.49 -10.94 -3.07
C ARG A 168 12.41 -11.08 -2.00
N PHE A 169 11.41 -11.90 -2.25
CA PHE A 169 10.50 -12.33 -1.20
C PHE A 169 11.25 -13.18 -0.16
N THR A 170 10.81 -13.07 1.11
CA THR A 170 11.30 -14.00 2.14
C THR A 170 10.91 -15.43 1.80
N ASP A 171 11.63 -16.41 2.30
CA ASP A 171 11.31 -17.82 2.06
C ASP A 171 9.93 -18.17 2.62
N GLN A 172 9.54 -17.57 3.75
CA GLN A 172 8.21 -17.74 4.33
C GLN A 172 7.12 -17.20 3.41
N ALA A 173 7.32 -16.04 2.77
CA ALA A 173 6.34 -15.46 1.86
C ALA A 173 6.00 -16.36 0.66
N ARG A 174 6.92 -17.23 0.26
CA ARG A 174 6.72 -18.17 -0.85
C ARG A 174 5.80 -19.34 -0.50
N ALA A 175 5.56 -19.61 0.80
CA ALA A 175 4.76 -20.75 1.24
C ALA A 175 3.31 -20.64 0.76
N GLY A 176 2.68 -19.49 0.88
CA GLY A 176 1.29 -19.29 0.48
C GLY A 176 0.29 -20.18 1.23
N THR A 177 0.69 -20.78 2.36
CA THR A 177 -0.13 -21.73 3.14
C THR A 177 0.02 -21.51 4.63
N ILE A 178 -1.06 -21.82 5.37
CA ILE A 178 -1.10 -21.84 6.84
C ILE A 178 -1.83 -23.10 7.34
N GLY A 179 -1.63 -23.46 8.60
CA GLY A 179 -2.32 -24.62 9.20
C GLY A 179 -3.81 -24.39 9.44
N GLU A 180 -4.22 -23.12 9.71
CA GLU A 180 -5.61 -22.75 9.97
C GLU A 180 -6.46 -22.86 8.69
N LYS A 181 -7.64 -23.52 8.81
CA LYS A 181 -8.56 -23.75 7.69
C LYS A 181 -9.68 -22.71 7.62
N ALA A 182 -10.03 -22.10 8.74
CA ALA A 182 -10.99 -21.00 8.76
C ALA A 182 -10.49 -19.80 7.97
N LEU A 183 -11.40 -18.88 7.65
CA LEU A 183 -11.01 -17.58 7.07
C LEU A 183 -10.02 -16.90 8.01
N THR A 184 -8.81 -16.67 7.52
CA THR A 184 -7.78 -15.95 8.26
C THR A 184 -7.33 -14.73 7.46
N VAL A 185 -7.35 -13.57 8.10
CA VAL A 185 -6.98 -12.30 7.46
C VAL A 185 -5.88 -11.62 8.25
N TYR A 186 -4.73 -11.47 7.62
CA TYR A 186 -3.63 -10.63 8.11
C TYR A 186 -3.82 -9.21 7.62
N TYR A 187 -3.64 -8.22 8.50
CA TYR A 187 -3.88 -6.83 8.15
C TYR A 187 -2.98 -5.87 8.94
N SER A 188 -2.71 -4.70 8.35
CA SER A 188 -2.06 -3.58 9.03
C SER A 188 -2.84 -2.28 8.81
N ASP A 189 -2.57 -1.29 9.66
CA ASP A 189 -3.21 0.03 9.58
C ASP A 189 -2.62 0.94 8.47
N GLN A 190 -1.75 0.39 7.61
CA GLN A 190 -1.17 1.14 6.49
C GLN A 190 -2.24 1.64 5.50
N CYS A 191 -3.33 0.92 5.29
CA CYS A 191 -4.42 1.34 4.42
C CYS A 191 -5.72 1.53 5.21
N PRO A 192 -6.35 2.71 5.18
CA PRO A 192 -7.56 2.97 5.96
C PRO A 192 -8.79 2.18 5.49
N TYR A 193 -8.80 1.69 4.26
CA TYR A 193 -9.88 0.82 3.78
C TYR A 193 -9.90 -0.56 4.44
N VAL A 194 -8.81 -0.96 5.09
CA VAL A 194 -8.76 -2.20 5.86
C VAL A 194 -9.88 -2.24 6.90
N ALA A 195 -10.11 -1.14 7.64
CA ALA A 195 -11.17 -1.07 8.65
C ALA A 195 -12.56 -1.42 8.09
N ASN A 196 -12.87 -0.98 6.86
CA ASN A 196 -14.14 -1.32 6.20
C ASN A 196 -14.23 -2.82 5.89
N SER A 197 -13.14 -3.41 5.39
CA SER A 197 -13.11 -4.84 5.08
C SER A 197 -13.24 -5.69 6.34
N LEU A 198 -12.59 -5.32 7.44
CA LEU A 198 -12.72 -6.03 8.72
C LEU A 198 -14.16 -5.99 9.26
N GLU A 199 -14.86 -4.87 9.11
CA GLU A 199 -16.27 -4.76 9.52
C GLU A 199 -17.17 -5.65 8.67
N ILE A 200 -16.96 -5.67 7.34
CA ILE A 200 -17.66 -6.56 6.42
C ILE A 200 -17.43 -8.04 6.82
N ILE A 201 -16.21 -8.41 7.20
CA ILE A 201 -15.90 -9.79 7.61
C ILE A 201 -16.69 -10.14 8.88
N ARG A 202 -16.67 -9.29 9.91
CA ARG A 202 -17.43 -9.51 11.15
C ARG A 202 -18.90 -9.72 10.87
N GLN A 203 -19.49 -8.85 10.05
CA GLN A 203 -20.90 -8.93 9.70
C GLN A 203 -21.22 -10.21 8.91
N VAL A 204 -20.57 -10.43 7.77
CA VAL A 204 -20.89 -11.54 6.85
C VAL A 204 -20.59 -12.90 7.48
N CYS A 205 -19.48 -13.05 8.19
CA CYS A 205 -19.16 -14.30 8.87
C CYS A 205 -20.10 -14.54 10.07
N GLY A 206 -20.49 -13.48 10.79
CA GLY A 206 -21.48 -13.57 11.86
C GLY A 206 -22.84 -14.03 11.34
N GLU A 207 -23.33 -13.45 10.24
CA GLU A 207 -24.58 -13.87 9.57
C GLU A 207 -24.53 -15.32 9.08
N ALA A 208 -23.36 -15.78 8.61
CA ALA A 208 -23.17 -17.11 8.05
C ALA A 208 -22.80 -18.18 9.11
N GLY A 209 -22.54 -17.80 10.36
CA GLY A 209 -21.97 -18.69 11.37
C GLY A 209 -20.58 -19.24 10.98
N ALA A 210 -19.86 -18.56 10.11
CA ALA A 210 -18.56 -19.01 9.60
C ALA A 210 -17.42 -18.57 10.53
N PRO A 211 -16.53 -19.49 10.96
CA PRO A 211 -15.39 -19.12 11.79
C PRO A 211 -14.38 -18.27 11.01
N TYR A 212 -13.80 -17.30 11.70
CA TYR A 212 -12.77 -16.44 11.11
C TYR A 212 -11.76 -15.96 12.16
N SER A 213 -10.58 -15.57 11.69
CA SER A 213 -9.52 -14.95 12.49
C SER A 213 -9.04 -13.66 11.82
N LEU A 214 -8.95 -12.59 12.60
CA LEU A 214 -8.38 -11.31 12.18
C LEU A 214 -7.05 -11.12 12.91
N VAL A 215 -5.95 -11.15 12.19
CA VAL A 215 -4.58 -11.16 12.73
C VAL A 215 -3.89 -9.84 12.42
N PRO A 216 -3.72 -8.96 13.41
CA PRO A 216 -3.01 -7.71 13.18
C PRO A 216 -1.51 -7.97 12.96
N VAL A 217 -0.99 -7.36 11.91
CA VAL A 217 0.45 -7.25 11.64
C VAL A 217 0.89 -5.92 12.25
N ASP A 218 1.25 -5.96 13.51
CA ASP A 218 1.50 -4.81 14.39
C ASP A 218 2.97 -4.65 14.79
N THR A 219 3.86 -5.50 14.25
CA THR A 219 5.31 -5.36 14.38
C THR A 219 6.03 -5.66 13.07
N LEU A 220 7.25 -5.14 12.93
CA LEU A 220 8.10 -5.40 11.76
C LEU A 220 8.43 -6.90 11.64
N GLU A 221 8.72 -7.58 12.75
CA GLU A 221 9.02 -9.01 12.77
C GLU A 221 7.85 -9.83 12.23
N LYS A 222 6.62 -9.54 12.67
CA LYS A 222 5.44 -10.20 12.14
C LYS A 222 5.28 -9.98 10.65
N ALA A 223 5.51 -8.74 10.17
CA ALA A 223 5.42 -8.43 8.76
C ALA A 223 6.46 -9.18 7.92
N LYS A 224 7.70 -9.27 8.40
CA LYS A 224 8.78 -9.99 7.71
C LYS A 224 8.60 -11.52 7.72
N ALA A 225 7.93 -12.06 8.74
CA ALA A 225 7.69 -13.50 8.90
C ALA A 225 6.37 -13.99 8.28
N LEU A 226 5.63 -13.15 7.55
CA LEU A 226 4.37 -13.55 6.95
C LEU A 226 4.52 -14.70 5.95
N PRO A 227 3.61 -15.69 5.96
CA PRO A 227 3.67 -16.85 5.07
C PRO A 227 3.09 -16.58 3.68
N CYS A 228 3.02 -15.32 3.27
CA CYS A 228 2.49 -14.89 1.98
C CYS A 228 2.96 -13.50 1.63
N VAL A 229 2.80 -13.10 0.37
CA VAL A 229 2.95 -11.70 -0.03
C VAL A 229 1.99 -10.81 0.74
N PHE A 230 2.44 -9.61 1.04
CA PHE A 230 1.68 -8.66 1.84
C PHE A 230 2.07 -7.22 1.46
N ASN A 231 1.07 -6.36 1.38
CA ASN A 231 1.28 -4.91 1.29
C ASN A 231 0.66 -4.22 2.52
N ASN A 232 -0.57 -4.61 2.85
CA ASN A 232 -1.32 -4.17 4.04
C ASN A 232 -2.45 -5.13 4.41
N TYR A 233 -2.68 -6.16 3.59
CA TYR A 233 -3.80 -7.08 3.74
C TYR A 233 -3.50 -8.41 3.02
N ALA A 234 -3.89 -9.52 3.62
CA ALA A 234 -3.76 -10.85 3.03
C ALA A 234 -4.84 -11.79 3.56
N VAL A 235 -5.42 -12.59 2.68
CA VAL A 235 -6.53 -13.49 2.97
C VAL A 235 -6.11 -14.94 2.74
N PHE A 236 -6.40 -15.79 3.73
CA PHE A 236 -6.31 -17.25 3.65
C PHE A 236 -7.69 -17.86 3.86
N TYR A 237 -7.97 -18.93 3.16
CA TYR A 237 -9.15 -19.77 3.34
C TYR A 237 -8.84 -21.21 2.94
N GLY A 238 -9.30 -22.18 3.74
CA GLY A 238 -8.92 -23.58 3.55
C GLY A 238 -7.44 -23.86 3.76
N GLY A 239 -6.72 -22.95 4.44
CA GLY A 239 -5.28 -23.03 4.65
C GLY A 239 -4.42 -22.51 3.50
N ALA A 240 -5.03 -22.04 2.41
CA ALA A 240 -4.34 -21.52 1.24
C ALA A 240 -4.53 -20.01 1.09
N PHE A 241 -3.49 -19.32 0.62
CA PHE A 241 -3.55 -17.91 0.29
C PHE A 241 -4.54 -17.64 -0.85
N GLN A 242 -5.37 -16.63 -0.71
CA GLN A 242 -6.39 -16.26 -1.68
C GLN A 242 -6.09 -14.96 -2.42
N THR A 243 -5.74 -13.90 -1.67
CA THR A 243 -5.56 -12.57 -2.27
C THR A 243 -4.99 -11.56 -1.27
N VAL A 244 -4.41 -10.47 -1.82
CA VAL A 244 -4.15 -9.22 -1.08
C VAL A 244 -5.27 -8.19 -1.27
N ASN A 245 -6.29 -8.50 -2.07
CA ASN A 245 -7.40 -7.58 -2.28
C ASN A 245 -8.28 -7.51 -1.03
N LEU A 246 -8.66 -6.29 -0.65
CA LEU A 246 -9.64 -6.09 0.42
C LEU A 246 -10.96 -6.76 0.04
N LEU A 247 -11.51 -7.54 0.95
CA LEU A 247 -12.77 -8.23 0.74
C LEU A 247 -13.95 -7.26 0.87
N ASP A 248 -14.80 -7.24 -0.13
CA ASP A 248 -16.17 -6.74 -0.04
C ASP A 248 -17.14 -7.89 0.30
N ALA A 249 -18.39 -7.56 0.62
CA ALA A 249 -19.38 -8.55 1.02
C ALA A 249 -19.66 -9.61 -0.07
N ALA A 250 -19.61 -9.23 -1.34
CA ALA A 250 -19.87 -10.15 -2.46
C ALA A 250 -18.71 -11.12 -2.67
N SER A 251 -17.48 -10.65 -2.62
CA SER A 251 -16.26 -11.48 -2.74
C SER A 251 -16.13 -12.43 -1.55
N LEU A 252 -16.42 -11.95 -0.33
CA LEU A 252 -16.39 -12.78 0.87
C LEU A 252 -17.45 -13.90 0.81
N ARG A 253 -18.70 -13.56 0.47
CA ARG A 253 -19.76 -14.59 0.34
C ARG A 253 -19.43 -15.63 -0.74
N ARG A 254 -18.76 -15.24 -1.83
CA ARG A 254 -18.28 -16.21 -2.83
C ARG A 254 -17.18 -17.10 -2.31
N LEU A 255 -16.27 -16.54 -1.49
CA LEU A 255 -15.18 -17.30 -0.88
C LEU A 255 -15.70 -18.36 0.10
N LEU A 256 -16.66 -18.00 0.95
CA LEU A 256 -17.26 -18.91 1.95
C LEU A 256 -18.11 -20.05 1.35
N LYS A 257 -18.45 -19.99 0.06
CA LYS A 257 -19.19 -21.06 -0.65
C LYS A 257 -18.28 -22.10 -1.31
N ARG A 258 -16.96 -21.92 -1.27
CA ARG A 258 -15.98 -22.87 -1.80
C ARG A 258 -15.65 -23.95 -0.81
#